data_e22fe8bfc58ba2bdf38fc8e326f06231
#
_entry.id   e22fe8bfc58ba2bdf38fc8e326f06231
#
_cell.length_a   1.000
_cell.length_b   1.000
_cell.length_c   1.000
_cell.angle_alpha   90.00
_cell.angle_beta   90.00
_cell.angle_gamma   90.00
#
_symmetry.space_group_name_H-M   'P 1'
#
loop_
_entity.id
_entity.type
_entity.pdbx_description
1 polymer ?
#
loop_
_entity_poly.entity_id
_entity_poly.type
_entity_poly.pdbx_seq_one_letter_code
_entity_poly.pdbx_strand_id
1 'polypeptide(L)'
;MKIRSTILILFFLISSCGSASKENFNIDIIKTKEFLKNNDKIEFFINNPSNKIISNLEFEIDDNLVSSPYLLNNKLGKNILKATFSVDDKQYILNKEFVIYSSIKPKIYTYKIINEFSHDINSYTQGLEFSNNDFLYEGTGQYGYSTLKKVNYQTGEVLEKLFLDKSYFGEGITILNDKIFQLTWKSKMGFVYNLNDFKLLNSFNYNNSVEGWGLCNDGKYIYKSDGTEKIWKLDSNNLEEIDFVNVVTNNKVINKINELEWFNNKIYANTYQFNKEVGLIINPLNGQVEGVIDFSGLKEKVKDHPKLDVLNGIAYNKKRQTFFITGKNWNKLFEIQIVEKN
;
A
#
# COMPACT_ATOMS: atom_id res chain seq x y z
N MET A 1 39.62 69.24 44.22
CA MET A 1 39.24 67.93 43.67
C MET A 1 37.95 68.12 42.90
N LYS A 2 38.00 68.17 41.51
CA LYS A 2 36.85 68.51 40.66
C LYS A 2 36.23 67.18 40.17
N ILE A 3 35.00 66.95 40.59
CA ILE A 3 34.20 65.81 40.15
C ILE A 3 33.58 66.17 38.77
N ARG A 4 33.99 65.50 37.70
CA ARG A 4 33.39 65.62 36.37
C ARG A 4 32.21 64.59 36.29
N SER A 5 31.00 65.10 36.15
CA SER A 5 29.79 64.37 35.91
C SER A 5 29.67 64.06 34.45
N THR A 6 29.73 62.82 34.10
CA THR A 6 29.54 62.36 32.69
C THR A 6 28.08 61.97 32.54
N ILE A 7 27.33 62.70 31.70
CA ILE A 7 25.94 62.41 31.36
C ILE A 7 25.96 61.32 30.22
N LEU A 8 25.47 60.17 30.56
CA LEU A 8 25.27 59.06 29.59
C LEU A 8 23.90 59.24 28.93
N ILE A 9 23.88 59.65 27.65
CA ILE A 9 22.65 59.71 26.85
C ILE A 9 22.35 58.32 26.33
N LEU A 10 21.30 57.69 26.85
CA LEU A 10 20.78 56.40 26.43
C LEU A 10 19.86 56.59 25.22
N PHE A 11 20.35 56.23 24.02
CA PHE A 11 19.54 56.21 22.80
C PHE A 11 18.62 54.96 22.85
N PHE A 12 17.34 55.14 23.12
CA PHE A 12 16.31 54.14 22.92
C PHE A 12 16.06 53.98 21.39
N LEU A 13 16.61 52.93 20.79
CA LEU A 13 16.18 52.48 19.50
C LEU A 13 14.82 51.81 19.66
N ILE A 14 13.75 52.50 19.29
CA ILE A 14 12.42 51.91 19.16
C ILE A 14 12.45 51.09 17.86
N SER A 15 12.78 49.79 17.97
CA SER A 15 12.52 48.83 16.88
C SER A 15 11.02 48.62 16.79
N SER A 16 10.37 49.32 15.89
CA SER A 16 9.00 49.00 15.45
C SER A 16 9.04 47.62 14.80
N CYS A 17 8.70 46.59 15.59
CA CYS A 17 8.30 45.30 15.03
C CYS A 17 6.95 45.50 14.33
N GLY A 18 6.96 45.89 13.07
CA GLY A 18 5.82 45.72 12.22
C GLY A 18 5.51 44.23 12.15
N SER A 19 4.43 43.78 12.77
CA SER A 19 3.84 42.46 12.52
C SER A 19 3.44 42.44 11.07
N ALA A 20 4.30 41.86 10.20
CA ALA A 20 3.91 41.51 8.86
C ALA A 20 2.72 40.55 9.03
N SER A 21 1.53 41.01 8.68
CA SER A 21 0.32 40.17 8.62
C SER A 21 0.67 39.02 7.68
N LYS A 22 0.74 37.80 8.24
CA LYS A 22 0.94 36.59 7.44
C LYS A 22 -0.20 36.54 6.46
N GLU A 23 0.07 36.75 5.19
CA GLU A 23 -0.93 36.66 4.13
C GLU A 23 -1.46 35.24 4.12
N ASN A 24 -2.74 35.04 4.46
CA ASN A 24 -3.38 33.74 4.59
C ASN A 24 -4.10 33.40 3.27
N PHE A 25 -3.35 33.06 2.23
CA PHE A 25 -3.93 32.49 1.03
C PHE A 25 -4.23 31.00 1.26
N ASN A 26 -5.37 30.52 0.75
CA ASN A 26 -5.77 29.12 0.76
C ASN A 26 -6.38 28.75 -0.59
N ILE A 27 -6.28 27.46 -0.95
CA ILE A 27 -7.10 26.90 -2.03
C ILE A 27 -8.41 26.42 -1.40
N ASP A 28 -9.53 26.93 -1.90
CA ASP A 28 -10.85 26.39 -1.57
C ASP A 28 -11.36 25.53 -2.71
N ILE A 29 -11.92 24.36 -2.36
CA ILE A 29 -12.56 23.43 -3.29
C ILE A 29 -14.04 23.35 -2.93
N ILE A 30 -14.89 23.77 -3.85
CA ILE A 30 -16.35 23.60 -3.74
C ILE A 30 -16.69 22.20 -4.23
N LYS A 31 -17.24 21.40 -3.33
CA LYS A 31 -17.66 20.01 -3.59
C LYS A 31 -19.17 19.95 -3.64
N THR A 32 -19.68 19.26 -4.63
CA THR A 32 -21.13 18.98 -4.73
C THR A 32 -21.56 17.77 -3.91
N LYS A 33 -20.58 16.95 -3.47
CA LYS A 33 -20.80 15.70 -2.71
C LYS A 33 -19.75 15.54 -1.63
N GLU A 34 -20.06 14.81 -0.57
CA GLU A 34 -19.13 14.45 0.50
C GLU A 34 -17.97 13.60 -0.03
N PHE A 35 -18.29 12.57 -0.83
CA PHE A 35 -17.32 11.66 -1.46
C PHE A 35 -17.23 11.94 -2.95
N LEU A 36 -16.16 12.63 -3.36
CA LEU A 36 -15.86 12.90 -4.76
C LEU A 36 -15.51 11.61 -5.50
N LYS A 37 -15.96 11.49 -6.74
CA LYS A 37 -15.73 10.33 -7.62
C LYS A 37 -15.27 10.80 -8.99
N ASN A 38 -14.70 9.90 -9.78
CA ASN A 38 -14.44 10.22 -11.19
C ASN A 38 -15.76 10.62 -11.88
N ASN A 39 -15.66 11.58 -12.77
CA ASN A 39 -16.72 12.29 -13.46
C ASN A 39 -17.56 13.25 -12.58
N ASP A 40 -17.20 13.45 -11.30
CA ASP A 40 -17.75 14.58 -10.55
C ASP A 40 -17.05 15.89 -10.98
N LYS A 41 -17.81 16.98 -10.95
CA LYS A 41 -17.31 18.31 -11.24
C LYS A 41 -16.94 19.01 -9.93
N ILE A 42 -15.75 19.63 -9.89
CA ILE A 42 -15.31 20.47 -8.77
C ILE A 42 -15.04 21.88 -9.26
N GLU A 43 -15.26 22.85 -8.39
CA GLU A 43 -14.82 24.23 -8.58
C GLU A 43 -13.77 24.55 -7.52
N PHE A 44 -12.77 25.35 -7.88
CA PHE A 44 -11.70 25.75 -6.98
C PHE A 44 -11.22 27.17 -7.29
N PHE A 45 -10.73 27.85 -6.29
CA PHE A 45 -10.19 29.21 -6.37
C PHE A 45 -9.23 29.49 -5.22
N ILE A 46 -8.49 30.60 -5.32
CA ILE A 46 -7.69 31.10 -4.22
C ILE A 46 -8.57 31.96 -3.30
N ASN A 47 -8.72 31.53 -2.05
CA ASN A 47 -9.25 32.36 -1.01
C ASN A 47 -8.23 33.45 -0.65
N ASN A 48 -8.60 34.70 -0.86
CA ASN A 48 -7.76 35.88 -0.74
C ASN A 48 -8.44 36.92 0.16
N PRO A 49 -8.43 36.72 1.48
CA PRO A 49 -9.17 37.56 2.44
C PRO A 49 -8.66 39.00 2.50
N SER A 50 -7.42 39.25 2.06
CA SER A 50 -6.81 40.59 2.02
C SER A 50 -7.05 41.34 0.71
N ASN A 51 -7.83 40.79 -0.23
CA ASN A 51 -8.14 41.36 -1.56
C ASN A 51 -6.91 41.82 -2.33
N LYS A 52 -5.79 41.12 -2.20
CA LYS A 52 -4.56 41.41 -2.96
C LYS A 52 -4.75 41.13 -4.44
N ILE A 53 -4.03 41.84 -5.29
CA ILE A 53 -4.01 41.57 -6.73
C ILE A 53 -3.19 40.31 -6.96
N ILE A 54 -3.83 39.25 -7.48
CA ILE A 54 -3.18 37.99 -7.88
C ILE A 54 -2.89 38.05 -9.36
N SER A 55 -1.68 37.70 -9.75
CA SER A 55 -1.22 37.57 -11.14
C SER A 55 -0.62 36.21 -11.40
N ASN A 56 -0.55 35.80 -12.68
CA ASN A 56 0.05 34.53 -13.12
C ASN A 56 -0.48 33.31 -12.35
N LEU A 57 -1.82 33.24 -12.14
CA LEU A 57 -2.46 32.16 -11.43
C LEU A 57 -2.59 30.92 -12.33
N GLU A 58 -1.99 29.82 -11.88
CA GLU A 58 -2.07 28.50 -12.51
C GLU A 58 -2.47 27.46 -11.48
N PHE A 59 -3.29 26.49 -11.90
CA PHE A 59 -3.64 25.32 -11.10
C PHE A 59 -3.18 24.05 -11.81
N GLU A 60 -2.69 23.07 -11.02
CA GLU A 60 -2.21 21.79 -11.52
C GLU A 60 -2.77 20.64 -10.65
N ILE A 61 -3.08 19.50 -11.31
CA ILE A 61 -3.31 18.20 -10.66
C ILE A 61 -2.44 17.17 -11.39
N ASP A 62 -1.60 16.41 -10.66
CA ASP A 62 -0.67 15.43 -11.24
C ASP A 62 0.20 16.05 -12.35
N ASP A 63 0.76 17.24 -12.11
CA ASP A 63 1.59 18.04 -13.02
C ASP A 63 0.90 18.47 -14.34
N ASN A 64 -0.43 18.31 -14.43
CA ASN A 64 -1.21 18.78 -15.56
C ASN A 64 -1.96 20.06 -15.20
N LEU A 65 -1.86 21.07 -16.06
CA LEU A 65 -2.62 22.31 -15.91
C LEU A 65 -4.12 22.03 -15.98
N VAL A 66 -4.86 22.60 -15.04
CA VAL A 66 -6.31 22.48 -14.94
C VAL A 66 -6.97 23.83 -14.73
N SER A 67 -8.22 23.97 -15.15
CA SER A 67 -9.01 25.17 -14.93
C SER A 67 -10.31 24.84 -14.17
N SER A 68 -10.76 25.76 -13.33
CA SER A 68 -12.03 25.68 -12.64
C SER A 68 -13.17 26.19 -13.54
N PRO A 69 -14.28 25.45 -13.68
CA PRO A 69 -14.58 24.14 -13.09
C PRO A 69 -13.87 22.97 -13.80
N TYR A 70 -13.54 21.91 -13.05
CA TYR A 70 -12.80 20.75 -13.53
C TYR A 70 -13.61 19.45 -13.36
N LEU A 71 -13.57 18.58 -14.39
CA LEU A 71 -14.17 17.25 -14.37
C LEU A 71 -13.12 16.24 -13.95
N LEU A 72 -13.33 15.58 -12.80
CA LEU A 72 -12.37 14.63 -12.23
C LEU A 72 -12.22 13.39 -13.10
N ASN A 73 -11.00 13.12 -13.55
CA ASN A 73 -10.60 11.90 -14.28
C ASN A 73 -9.25 11.37 -13.83
N ASN A 74 -8.79 11.77 -12.65
CA ASN A 74 -7.51 11.43 -12.07
C ASN A 74 -7.53 10.04 -11.42
N LYS A 75 -6.36 9.58 -10.95
CA LYS A 75 -6.24 8.35 -10.15
C LYS A 75 -7.13 8.41 -8.91
N LEU A 76 -7.73 7.28 -8.54
CA LEU A 76 -8.45 7.15 -7.28
C LEU A 76 -7.50 7.38 -6.09
N GLY A 77 -8.06 7.76 -4.94
CA GLY A 77 -7.31 8.04 -3.72
C GLY A 77 -6.91 9.50 -3.59
N LYS A 78 -5.79 9.74 -2.92
CA LYS A 78 -5.29 11.08 -2.63
C LYS A 78 -4.73 11.75 -3.88
N ASN A 79 -5.18 12.98 -4.11
CA ASN A 79 -4.74 13.88 -5.16
C ASN A 79 -4.37 15.23 -4.54
N ILE A 80 -3.49 15.98 -5.18
CA ILE A 80 -3.07 17.31 -4.74
C ILE A 80 -3.42 18.31 -5.83
N LEU A 81 -4.25 19.29 -5.49
CA LEU A 81 -4.45 20.49 -6.27
C LEU A 81 -3.39 21.51 -5.86
N LYS A 82 -2.46 21.81 -6.75
CA LYS A 82 -1.41 22.82 -6.58
C LYS A 82 -1.86 24.11 -7.24
N ALA A 83 -1.60 25.23 -6.59
CA ALA A 83 -1.77 26.57 -7.17
C ALA A 83 -0.46 27.32 -7.11
N THR A 84 -0.05 27.91 -8.24
CA THR A 84 1.10 28.81 -8.34
C THR A 84 0.62 30.18 -8.79
N PHE A 85 1.00 31.26 -8.10
CA PHE A 85 0.59 32.62 -8.42
C PHE A 85 1.57 33.65 -7.84
N SER A 86 1.42 34.92 -8.24
CA SER A 86 2.24 36.04 -7.74
C SER A 86 1.38 37.11 -7.10
N VAL A 87 1.89 37.72 -6.02
CA VAL A 87 1.33 38.90 -5.35
C VAL A 87 2.49 39.84 -5.00
N ASP A 88 2.42 41.12 -5.39
CA ASP A 88 3.46 42.12 -5.14
C ASP A 88 4.86 41.57 -5.49
N ASP A 89 5.01 41.00 -6.71
CA ASP A 89 6.23 40.37 -7.28
C ASP A 89 6.78 39.16 -6.51
N LYS A 90 6.08 38.69 -5.49
CA LYS A 90 6.42 37.49 -4.76
C LYS A 90 5.60 36.30 -5.22
N GLN A 91 6.28 35.18 -5.55
CA GLN A 91 5.64 33.93 -5.94
C GLN A 91 5.15 33.16 -4.71
N TYR A 92 3.95 32.56 -4.82
CA TYR A 92 3.31 31.68 -3.86
C TYR A 92 3.01 30.35 -4.51
N ILE A 93 3.21 29.26 -3.74
CA ILE A 93 2.84 27.90 -4.11
C ILE A 93 2.01 27.34 -2.96
N LEU A 94 0.79 26.91 -3.27
CA LEU A 94 -0.13 26.30 -2.32
C LEU A 94 -0.50 24.89 -2.77
N ASN A 95 -0.71 23.99 -1.82
CA ASN A 95 -1.17 22.64 -2.07
C ASN A 95 -2.45 22.36 -1.27
N LYS A 96 -3.43 21.73 -1.91
CA LYS A 96 -4.66 21.29 -1.29
C LYS A 96 -4.90 19.82 -1.59
N GLU A 97 -4.86 18.98 -0.57
CA GLU A 97 -5.20 17.55 -0.70
C GLU A 97 -6.71 17.36 -0.82
N PHE A 98 -7.12 16.46 -1.71
CA PHE A 98 -8.49 15.96 -1.82
C PHE A 98 -8.46 14.48 -2.22
N VAL A 99 -9.59 13.77 -2.03
CA VAL A 99 -9.66 12.33 -2.28
C VAL A 99 -10.74 12.04 -3.32
N ILE A 100 -10.40 11.20 -4.30
CA ILE A 100 -11.33 10.65 -5.28
C ILE A 100 -11.63 9.20 -4.89
N TYR A 101 -12.91 8.90 -4.63
CA TYR A 101 -13.37 7.58 -4.23
C TYR A 101 -13.91 6.79 -5.42
N SER A 102 -13.99 5.46 -5.25
CA SER A 102 -14.60 4.57 -6.24
C SER A 102 -16.10 4.90 -6.42
N SER A 103 -16.59 4.81 -7.65
CA SER A 103 -18.04 4.90 -7.93
C SER A 103 -18.80 3.63 -7.53
N ILE A 104 -18.11 2.50 -7.38
CA ILE A 104 -18.68 1.18 -7.08
C ILE A 104 -18.57 0.89 -5.59
N LYS A 105 -19.67 0.47 -4.97
CA LYS A 105 -19.67 -0.10 -3.62
C LYS A 105 -19.19 -1.55 -3.70
N PRO A 106 -18.22 -1.98 -2.88
CA PRO A 106 -17.75 -3.35 -2.87
C PRO A 106 -18.86 -4.35 -2.55
N LYS A 107 -18.86 -5.49 -3.23
CA LYS A 107 -19.65 -6.65 -2.86
C LYS A 107 -19.06 -7.31 -1.61
N ILE A 108 -19.88 -7.97 -0.84
CA ILE A 108 -19.44 -8.70 0.36
C ILE A 108 -19.38 -10.19 0.03
N TYR A 109 -18.26 -10.79 0.39
CA TYR A 109 -18.00 -12.21 0.23
C TYR A 109 -17.72 -12.85 1.60
N THR A 110 -17.89 -14.15 1.68
CA THR A 110 -17.48 -15.01 2.78
C THR A 110 -16.84 -16.27 2.19
N TYR A 111 -16.61 -17.29 3.00
CA TYR A 111 -15.91 -18.49 2.57
C TYR A 111 -16.67 -19.76 3.00
N LYS A 112 -16.35 -20.86 2.29
CA LYS A 112 -16.67 -22.23 2.71
C LYS A 112 -15.36 -22.99 2.83
N ILE A 113 -15.10 -23.63 3.97
CA ILE A 113 -13.94 -24.51 4.15
C ILE A 113 -14.20 -25.80 3.37
N ILE A 114 -13.25 -26.16 2.52
CA ILE A 114 -13.24 -27.42 1.76
C ILE A 114 -12.39 -28.45 2.50
N ASN A 115 -11.17 -28.06 2.88
CA ASN A 115 -10.23 -28.90 3.63
C ASN A 115 -9.41 -28.06 4.62
N GLU A 116 -8.83 -28.75 5.59
CA GLU A 116 -7.87 -28.21 6.55
C GLU A 116 -6.60 -29.06 6.48
N PHE A 117 -5.45 -28.42 6.34
CA PHE A 117 -4.15 -29.07 6.29
C PHE A 117 -3.26 -28.59 7.44
N SER A 118 -2.24 -29.37 7.78
CA SER A 118 -1.22 -28.96 8.74
C SER A 118 -0.38 -27.82 8.19
N HIS A 119 -0.06 -26.86 9.05
CA HIS A 119 0.85 -25.75 8.73
C HIS A 119 1.86 -25.57 9.87
N ASP A 120 3.07 -25.14 9.56
CA ASP A 120 4.13 -24.93 10.56
C ASP A 120 3.78 -23.74 11.47
N ILE A 121 3.42 -24.03 12.71
CA ILE A 121 3.04 -23.05 13.74
C ILE A 121 4.16 -22.00 14.01
N ASN A 122 5.40 -22.27 13.60
CA ASN A 122 6.50 -21.33 13.72
C ASN A 122 6.67 -20.43 12.46
N SER A 123 5.88 -20.65 11.44
CA SER A 123 5.89 -19.79 10.24
C SER A 123 5.26 -18.44 10.51
N TYR A 124 6.06 -17.40 10.48
CA TYR A 124 5.56 -16.02 10.43
C TYR A 124 5.32 -15.67 8.96
N THR A 125 4.22 -16.20 8.40
CA THR A 125 3.90 -16.16 6.98
C THR A 125 3.78 -14.73 6.45
N GLN A 126 4.52 -14.45 5.37
CA GLN A 126 4.54 -13.15 4.70
C GLN A 126 4.22 -13.23 3.20
N GLY A 127 4.41 -14.39 2.60
CA GLY A 127 4.05 -14.64 1.22
C GLY A 127 3.71 -16.10 1.01
N LEU A 128 2.75 -16.39 0.15
CA LEU A 128 2.25 -17.72 -0.13
C LEU A 128 1.87 -17.84 -1.61
N GLU A 129 2.41 -18.81 -2.33
CA GLU A 129 2.06 -19.00 -3.75
C GLU A 129 2.23 -20.45 -4.19
N PHE A 130 1.33 -20.94 -5.04
CA PHE A 130 1.47 -22.26 -5.67
C PHE A 130 2.26 -22.18 -6.96
N SER A 131 3.22 -23.10 -7.14
CA SER A 131 3.83 -23.34 -8.43
C SER A 131 2.90 -24.12 -9.37
N ASN A 132 3.22 -24.11 -10.66
CA ASN A 132 2.48 -24.91 -11.65
C ASN A 132 2.55 -26.42 -11.38
N ASN A 133 3.55 -26.90 -10.63
CA ASN A 133 3.73 -28.31 -10.24
C ASN A 133 3.00 -28.68 -8.94
N ASP A 134 2.07 -27.83 -8.47
CA ASP A 134 1.22 -28.08 -7.29
C ASP A 134 1.99 -28.12 -5.95
N PHE A 135 3.19 -27.52 -5.89
CA PHE A 135 3.91 -27.27 -4.64
C PHE A 135 3.58 -25.89 -4.12
N LEU A 136 3.43 -25.78 -2.78
CA LEU A 136 3.25 -24.52 -2.10
C LEU A 136 4.62 -23.93 -1.75
N TYR A 137 4.82 -22.65 -2.05
CA TYR A 137 5.98 -21.89 -1.61
C TYR A 137 5.54 -20.87 -0.56
N GLU A 138 6.39 -20.71 0.45
CA GLU A 138 6.12 -19.82 1.59
C GLU A 138 7.33 -18.95 1.89
N GLY A 139 7.16 -17.63 1.87
CA GLY A 139 8.07 -16.65 2.44
C GLY A 139 7.70 -16.35 3.89
N THR A 140 8.66 -16.40 4.82
CA THR A 140 8.42 -16.07 6.23
C THR A 140 9.27 -14.90 6.69
N GLY A 141 8.74 -14.12 7.66
CA GLY A 141 9.42 -13.00 8.29
C GLY A 141 10.11 -13.38 9.61
N GLN A 142 10.63 -12.39 10.28
CA GLN A 142 11.36 -12.34 11.54
C GLN A 142 12.89 -12.29 11.36
N TYR A 143 13.53 -11.26 11.91
CA TYR A 143 14.98 -11.12 11.86
C TYR A 143 15.69 -12.34 12.46
N GLY A 144 16.62 -12.92 11.72
CA GLY A 144 17.35 -14.13 12.10
C GLY A 144 16.59 -15.45 11.90
N TYR A 145 15.31 -15.40 11.50
CA TYR A 145 14.44 -16.58 11.31
C TYR A 145 13.71 -16.60 9.97
N SER A 146 13.85 -15.57 9.15
CA SER A 146 13.20 -15.46 7.83
C SER A 146 13.62 -16.59 6.91
N THR A 147 12.66 -17.18 6.21
CA THR A 147 12.91 -18.31 5.29
C THR A 147 12.15 -18.17 3.99
N LEU A 148 12.65 -18.87 2.96
CA LEU A 148 11.90 -19.30 1.80
C LEU A 148 11.76 -20.81 1.87
N LYS A 149 10.53 -21.35 1.70
CA LYS A 149 10.24 -22.77 1.82
C LYS A 149 9.48 -23.28 0.60
N LYS A 150 9.71 -24.56 0.26
CA LYS A 150 8.87 -25.37 -0.60
C LYS A 150 8.18 -26.41 0.27
N VAL A 151 6.86 -26.48 0.20
CA VAL A 151 6.04 -27.26 1.13
C VAL A 151 5.12 -28.20 0.36
N ASN A 152 5.02 -29.44 0.83
CA ASN A 152 3.90 -30.30 0.48
C ASN A 152 2.69 -29.85 1.31
N TYR A 153 1.75 -29.13 0.70
CA TYR A 153 0.62 -28.56 1.42
C TYR A 153 -0.32 -29.60 2.02
N GLN A 154 -0.36 -30.82 1.46
CA GLN A 154 -1.24 -31.90 1.95
C GLN A 154 -0.76 -32.50 3.28
N THR A 155 0.56 -32.62 3.44
CA THR A 155 1.19 -33.17 4.65
C THR A 155 1.70 -32.11 5.62
N GLY A 156 1.94 -30.86 5.14
CA GLY A 156 2.64 -29.82 5.86
C GLY A 156 4.16 -30.00 5.90
N GLU A 157 4.70 -31.01 5.19
CA GLU A 157 6.13 -31.30 5.15
C GLU A 157 6.89 -30.22 4.37
N VAL A 158 7.97 -29.69 4.98
CA VAL A 158 8.90 -28.77 4.32
C VAL A 158 9.92 -29.59 3.52
N LEU A 159 9.79 -29.56 2.20
CA LEU A 159 10.64 -30.30 1.25
C LEU A 159 11.98 -29.61 1.04
N GLU A 160 12.00 -28.29 1.03
CA GLU A 160 13.18 -27.48 0.84
C GLU A 160 13.06 -26.18 1.63
N LYS A 161 14.18 -25.70 2.19
CA LYS A 161 14.22 -24.48 2.99
C LYS A 161 15.53 -23.72 2.79
N LEU A 162 15.40 -22.42 2.52
CA LEU A 162 16.48 -21.46 2.53
C LEU A 162 16.28 -20.48 3.70
N PHE A 163 17.33 -20.22 4.47
CA PHE A 163 17.34 -19.13 5.47
C PHE A 163 17.90 -17.86 4.83
N LEU A 164 17.21 -16.75 5.02
CA LEU A 164 17.74 -15.44 4.67
C LEU A 164 18.86 -15.07 5.66
N ASP A 165 19.76 -14.16 5.23
CA ASP A 165 20.69 -13.56 6.16
C ASP A 165 19.95 -12.90 7.34
N LYS A 166 20.54 -13.00 8.53
CA LYS A 166 19.92 -12.56 9.80
C LYS A 166 19.56 -11.07 9.84
N SER A 167 20.18 -10.27 8.99
CA SER A 167 19.95 -8.84 8.83
C SER A 167 18.63 -8.53 8.08
N TYR A 168 18.04 -9.51 7.40
CA TYR A 168 16.82 -9.31 6.63
C TYR A 168 15.59 -9.85 7.35
N PHE A 169 14.52 -9.09 7.23
CA PHE A 169 13.18 -9.57 7.54
C PHE A 169 12.50 -9.90 6.19
N GLY A 170 12.33 -11.20 5.92
CA GLY A 170 11.69 -11.68 4.69
C GLY A 170 10.22 -11.31 4.64
N GLU A 171 9.74 -11.03 3.44
CA GLU A 171 8.37 -10.58 3.16
C GLU A 171 7.76 -11.38 2.01
N GLY A 172 6.76 -10.83 1.32
CA GLY A 172 6.01 -11.45 0.26
C GLY A 172 6.87 -12.08 -0.83
N ILE A 173 6.34 -13.12 -1.45
CA ILE A 173 6.96 -13.83 -2.56
C ILE A 173 6.03 -13.84 -3.78
N THR A 174 6.62 -14.02 -4.97
CA THR A 174 5.85 -14.41 -6.17
C THR A 174 6.71 -15.22 -7.12
N ILE A 175 6.07 -16.12 -7.89
CA ILE A 175 6.71 -17.04 -8.82
C ILE A 175 6.42 -16.61 -10.25
N LEU A 176 7.47 -16.28 -11.01
CA LEU A 176 7.35 -15.90 -12.41
C LEU A 176 8.53 -16.43 -13.22
N ASN A 177 8.28 -17.12 -14.34
CA ASN A 177 9.30 -17.63 -15.27
C ASN A 177 10.39 -18.46 -14.58
N ASP A 178 10.00 -19.47 -13.79
CA ASP A 178 10.88 -20.36 -13.02
C ASP A 178 11.81 -19.64 -12.03
N LYS A 179 11.39 -18.47 -11.59
CA LYS A 179 12.07 -17.67 -10.56
C LYS A 179 11.12 -17.36 -9.42
N ILE A 180 11.68 -17.25 -8.22
CA ILE A 180 10.97 -16.76 -7.04
C ILE A 180 11.53 -15.38 -6.72
N PHE A 181 10.64 -14.41 -6.62
CA PHE A 181 10.94 -13.06 -6.13
C PHE A 181 10.53 -12.99 -4.67
N GLN A 182 11.40 -12.52 -3.80
CA GLN A 182 11.11 -12.34 -2.38
C GLN A 182 11.51 -10.94 -1.93
N LEU A 183 10.61 -10.24 -1.26
CA LEU A 183 10.89 -8.92 -0.67
C LEU A 183 11.54 -9.04 0.70
N THR A 184 12.10 -7.92 1.13
CA THR A 184 12.46 -7.67 2.54
C THR A 184 11.70 -6.45 3.04
N TRP A 185 11.44 -6.37 4.34
CA TRP A 185 10.66 -5.29 4.93
C TRP A 185 11.29 -3.91 4.71
N LYS A 186 12.13 -3.45 5.67
CA LYS A 186 12.70 -2.09 5.69
C LYS A 186 14.02 -1.96 4.94
N SER A 187 14.65 -3.07 4.59
CA SER A 187 15.92 -3.05 3.86
C SER A 187 15.80 -2.58 2.42
N LYS A 188 14.56 -2.46 1.90
CA LYS A 188 14.25 -2.02 0.54
C LYS A 188 14.98 -2.83 -0.54
N MET A 189 15.23 -4.09 -0.23
CA MET A 189 15.91 -5.03 -1.11
C MET A 189 15.01 -6.23 -1.38
N GLY A 190 15.01 -6.71 -2.59
CA GLY A 190 14.39 -7.98 -2.97
C GLY A 190 15.42 -8.94 -3.52
N PHE A 191 15.13 -10.22 -3.44
CA PHE A 191 15.96 -11.30 -3.94
C PHE A 191 15.22 -12.06 -5.05
N VAL A 192 15.99 -12.59 -5.99
CA VAL A 192 15.51 -13.43 -7.08
C VAL A 192 16.22 -14.77 -6.99
N TYR A 193 15.46 -15.85 -6.78
CA TYR A 193 15.97 -17.20 -6.66
C TYR A 193 15.53 -18.06 -7.84
N ASN A 194 16.28 -19.09 -8.16
CA ASN A 194 15.84 -20.18 -9.03
C ASN A 194 14.74 -20.99 -8.30
N LEU A 195 13.67 -21.32 -9.00
CA LEU A 195 12.53 -22.05 -8.42
C LEU A 195 12.86 -23.48 -7.97
N ASN A 196 13.84 -24.14 -8.62
CA ASN A 196 14.10 -25.56 -8.40
C ASN A 196 15.08 -25.85 -7.26
N ASP A 197 16.05 -24.97 -7.02
CA ASP A 197 17.17 -25.19 -6.07
C ASP A 197 17.44 -24.02 -5.13
N PHE A 198 16.58 -23.02 -5.13
CA PHE A 198 16.70 -21.78 -4.31
C PHE A 198 18.02 -21.04 -4.46
N LYS A 199 18.79 -21.31 -5.54
CA LYS A 199 20.02 -20.58 -5.80
C LYS A 199 19.71 -19.11 -6.05
N LEU A 200 20.41 -18.22 -5.34
CA LEU A 200 20.32 -16.78 -5.57
C LEU A 200 20.83 -16.43 -6.97
N LEU A 201 19.97 -15.83 -7.78
CA LEU A 201 20.26 -15.40 -9.15
C LEU A 201 20.61 -13.91 -9.20
N ASN A 202 19.89 -13.10 -8.44
CA ASN A 202 20.02 -11.63 -8.44
C ASN A 202 19.42 -11.04 -7.18
N SER A 203 19.71 -9.75 -6.95
CA SER A 203 19.00 -8.90 -5.99
C SER A 203 18.64 -7.58 -6.64
N PHE A 204 17.64 -6.90 -6.11
CA PHE A 204 17.16 -5.61 -6.62
C PHE A 204 16.75 -4.68 -5.48
N ASN A 205 16.79 -3.38 -5.74
CA ASN A 205 16.33 -2.37 -4.80
C ASN A 205 15.00 -1.76 -5.30
N TYR A 206 14.14 -1.38 -4.39
CA TYR A 206 12.94 -0.60 -4.68
C TYR A 206 13.01 0.74 -3.93
N ASN A 207 12.85 1.84 -4.68
CA ASN A 207 13.22 3.17 -4.20
C ASN A 207 12.01 4.09 -3.96
N ASN A 208 10.91 3.89 -4.68
CA ASN A 208 9.72 4.75 -4.59
C ASN A 208 8.79 4.33 -3.46
N SER A 209 8.62 3.03 -3.23
CA SER A 209 7.78 2.49 -2.16
C SER A 209 8.44 2.62 -0.78
N VAL A 210 7.60 2.68 0.25
CA VAL A 210 8.06 2.87 1.64
C VAL A 210 8.75 1.63 2.18
N GLU A 211 8.14 0.45 1.98
CA GLU A 211 8.58 -0.85 2.49
C GLU A 211 8.28 -1.94 1.43
N GLY A 212 8.69 -3.16 1.68
CA GLY A 212 8.25 -4.34 0.93
C GLY A 212 7.33 -5.18 1.79
N TRP A 213 6.12 -5.52 1.30
CA TRP A 213 5.17 -6.35 2.01
C TRP A 213 4.73 -7.55 1.16
N GLY A 214 3.67 -7.48 0.38
CA GLY A 214 3.18 -8.58 -0.43
C GLY A 214 3.63 -8.49 -1.89
N LEU A 215 3.61 -9.63 -2.59
CA LEU A 215 3.83 -9.73 -4.03
C LEU A 215 2.78 -10.62 -4.68
N CYS A 216 2.42 -10.31 -5.93
CA CYS A 216 1.81 -11.23 -6.88
C CYS A 216 2.20 -10.84 -8.31
N ASN A 217 1.83 -11.62 -9.32
CA ASN A 217 2.10 -11.29 -10.72
C ASN A 217 0.97 -11.71 -11.65
N ASP A 218 0.84 -11.02 -12.79
CA ASP A 218 -0.13 -11.32 -13.84
C ASP A 218 0.47 -12.10 -15.02
N GLY A 219 1.71 -12.59 -14.88
CA GLY A 219 2.50 -13.23 -15.92
C GLY A 219 3.36 -12.26 -16.74
N LYS A 220 3.12 -10.94 -16.63
CA LYS A 220 3.86 -9.90 -17.34
C LYS A 220 4.46 -8.87 -16.40
N TYR A 221 3.70 -8.44 -15.40
CA TYR A 221 4.09 -7.47 -14.40
C TYR A 221 4.03 -8.08 -13.00
N ILE A 222 4.84 -7.56 -12.10
CA ILE A 222 4.79 -7.88 -10.67
C ILE A 222 4.05 -6.74 -9.95
N TYR A 223 3.18 -7.10 -9.02
CA TYR A 223 2.46 -6.17 -8.16
C TYR A 223 2.97 -6.30 -6.73
N LYS A 224 3.22 -5.16 -6.07
CA LYS A 224 3.85 -5.09 -4.77
C LYS A 224 3.07 -4.16 -3.84
N SER A 225 2.74 -4.63 -2.65
CA SER A 225 2.25 -3.78 -1.56
C SER A 225 3.42 -3.27 -0.71
N ASP A 226 3.20 -2.16 0.01
CA ASP A 226 4.20 -1.52 0.86
C ASP A 226 3.66 -1.08 2.23
N GLY A 227 2.49 -1.62 2.63
CA GLY A 227 1.82 -1.28 3.87
C GLY A 227 1.03 0.02 3.85
N THR A 228 1.13 0.82 2.79
CA THR A 228 0.29 2.00 2.55
C THR A 228 -1.00 1.61 1.82
N GLU A 229 -1.67 2.60 1.23
CA GLU A 229 -2.80 2.40 0.32
C GLU A 229 -2.38 2.00 -1.10
N LYS A 230 -1.08 1.95 -1.39
CA LYS A 230 -0.57 1.74 -2.74
C LYS A 230 -0.31 0.27 -3.03
N ILE A 231 -0.63 -0.13 -4.26
CA ILE A 231 -0.11 -1.32 -4.91
C ILE A 231 0.73 -0.83 -6.08
N TRP A 232 2.04 -1.08 -6.01
CA TRP A 232 3.02 -0.73 -7.02
C TRP A 232 3.03 -1.77 -8.12
N LYS A 233 3.21 -1.32 -9.35
CA LYS A 233 3.41 -2.14 -10.54
C LYS A 233 4.88 -2.08 -10.93
N LEU A 234 5.52 -3.25 -11.01
CA LEU A 234 6.92 -3.39 -11.38
C LEU A 234 7.02 -4.01 -12.78
N ASP A 235 8.00 -3.56 -13.57
CA ASP A 235 8.42 -4.29 -14.76
C ASP A 235 9.14 -5.58 -14.35
N SER A 236 8.73 -6.73 -14.89
CA SER A 236 9.27 -8.02 -14.49
C SER A 236 10.70 -8.31 -14.98
N ASN A 237 11.24 -7.50 -15.89
CA ASN A 237 12.58 -7.69 -16.42
C ASN A 237 13.65 -6.96 -15.61
N ASN A 238 13.38 -5.69 -15.26
CA ASN A 238 14.34 -4.85 -14.52
C ASN A 238 13.92 -4.56 -13.07
N LEU A 239 12.68 -4.94 -12.68
CA LEU A 239 12.10 -4.80 -11.33
C LEU A 239 11.93 -3.36 -10.86
N GLU A 240 11.91 -2.40 -11.79
CA GLU A 240 11.62 -1.01 -11.52
C GLU A 240 10.13 -0.80 -11.22
N GLU A 241 9.85 0.02 -10.22
CA GLU A 241 8.50 0.47 -9.88
C GLU A 241 8.04 1.52 -10.90
N ILE A 242 7.25 1.11 -11.90
CA ILE A 242 6.87 1.93 -13.06
C ILE A 242 5.56 2.69 -12.88
N ASP A 243 4.68 2.22 -12.00
CA ASP A 243 3.38 2.85 -11.72
C ASP A 243 2.82 2.34 -10.39
N PHE A 244 1.69 2.90 -9.94
CA PHE A 244 0.94 2.42 -8.80
C PHE A 244 -0.55 2.73 -8.92
N VAL A 245 -1.37 2.00 -8.17
CA VAL A 245 -2.77 2.32 -7.92
C VAL A 245 -3.01 2.51 -6.43
N ASN A 246 -3.94 3.39 -6.06
CA ASN A 246 -4.39 3.53 -4.68
C ASN A 246 -5.61 2.66 -4.43
N VAL A 247 -5.60 1.90 -3.35
CA VAL A 247 -6.69 0.98 -2.98
C VAL A 247 -7.82 1.74 -2.30
N VAL A 248 -8.98 1.83 -2.97
CA VAL A 248 -10.07 2.72 -2.59
C VAL A 248 -11.43 2.03 -2.71
N THR A 249 -12.27 2.20 -1.70
CA THR A 249 -13.70 1.86 -1.77
C THR A 249 -14.52 3.08 -2.19
N ASN A 250 -15.84 2.96 -2.16
CA ASN A 250 -16.75 4.07 -2.44
C ASN A 250 -16.74 5.20 -1.40
N ASN A 251 -16.07 5.00 -0.25
CA ASN A 251 -16.04 5.98 0.85
C ASN A 251 -14.79 5.90 1.74
N LYS A 252 -13.81 5.04 1.42
CA LYS A 252 -12.57 4.90 2.20
C LYS A 252 -11.37 4.66 1.30
N VAL A 253 -10.23 5.22 1.67
CA VAL A 253 -8.90 4.81 1.23
C VAL A 253 -8.44 3.69 2.16
N ILE A 254 -8.00 2.56 1.61
CA ILE A 254 -7.61 1.39 2.39
C ILE A 254 -6.09 1.31 2.43
N ASN A 255 -5.53 1.37 3.62
CA ASN A 255 -4.10 1.17 3.88
C ASN A 255 -3.83 -0.20 4.53
N LYS A 256 -2.55 -0.47 4.82
CA LYS A 256 -2.08 -1.73 5.39
C LYS A 256 -2.40 -2.93 4.50
N ILE A 257 -2.35 -2.72 3.17
CA ILE A 257 -2.41 -3.80 2.21
C ILE A 257 -1.16 -4.66 2.41
N ASN A 258 -1.35 -5.96 2.58
CA ASN A 258 -0.29 -6.89 2.91
C ASN A 258 -0.08 -7.92 1.81
N GLU A 259 -0.18 -9.18 2.11
CA GLU A 259 0.08 -10.27 1.17
C GLU A 259 -0.93 -10.28 0.03
N LEU A 260 -0.47 -10.62 -1.18
CA LEU A 260 -1.19 -10.48 -2.44
C LEU A 260 -1.23 -11.79 -3.22
N GLU A 261 -2.34 -12.06 -3.90
CA GLU A 261 -2.50 -13.16 -4.84
C GLU A 261 -3.20 -12.68 -6.12
N TRP A 262 -2.75 -13.15 -7.27
CA TRP A 262 -3.35 -12.85 -8.56
C TRP A 262 -4.28 -13.96 -9.03
N PHE A 263 -5.55 -13.64 -9.18
CA PHE A 263 -6.54 -14.56 -9.76
C PHE A 263 -7.58 -13.80 -10.58
N ASN A 264 -7.89 -14.35 -11.77
CA ASN A 264 -8.95 -13.87 -12.66
C ASN A 264 -8.91 -12.36 -12.93
N ASN A 265 -7.73 -11.84 -13.30
CA ASN A 265 -7.46 -10.41 -13.56
C ASN A 265 -7.77 -9.48 -12.37
N LYS A 266 -7.68 -9.99 -11.16
CA LYS A 266 -7.85 -9.25 -9.91
C LYS A 266 -6.71 -9.56 -8.94
N ILE A 267 -6.44 -8.63 -8.07
CA ILE A 267 -5.55 -8.82 -6.92
C ILE A 267 -6.43 -9.14 -5.71
N TYR A 268 -6.18 -10.29 -5.11
CA TYR A 268 -6.71 -10.66 -3.80
C TYR A 268 -5.67 -10.28 -2.77
N ALA A 269 -6.06 -9.59 -1.71
CA ALA A 269 -5.12 -9.04 -0.75
C ALA A 269 -5.56 -9.29 0.69
N ASN A 270 -4.61 -9.65 1.55
CA ASN A 270 -4.82 -9.55 3.00
C ASN A 270 -4.62 -8.10 3.46
N THR A 271 -5.26 -7.75 4.57
CA THR A 271 -5.02 -6.48 5.26
C THR A 271 -4.44 -6.74 6.65
N TYR A 272 -3.42 -5.98 7.04
CA TYR A 272 -2.81 -6.11 8.36
C TYR A 272 -3.69 -5.47 9.44
N GLN A 273 -4.61 -6.27 10.00
CA GLN A 273 -5.56 -5.85 11.04
C GLN A 273 -5.65 -6.91 12.14
N PHE A 274 -5.50 -6.50 13.39
CA PHE A 274 -5.49 -7.43 14.54
C PHE A 274 -6.87 -7.98 14.92
N ASN A 275 -7.92 -7.20 14.68
CA ASN A 275 -9.27 -7.49 15.18
C ASN A 275 -10.25 -7.85 14.04
N LYS A 276 -9.76 -8.07 12.82
CA LYS A 276 -10.60 -8.39 11.66
C LYS A 276 -9.80 -9.22 10.66
N GLU A 277 -10.32 -10.37 10.32
CA GLU A 277 -9.80 -11.20 9.24
C GLU A 277 -10.51 -10.76 7.94
N VAL A 278 -9.91 -9.85 7.20
CA VAL A 278 -10.50 -9.26 5.99
C VAL A 278 -9.56 -9.40 4.81
N GLY A 279 -10.10 -9.95 3.72
CA GLY A 279 -9.49 -9.92 2.39
C GLY A 279 -10.19 -8.90 1.48
N LEU A 280 -9.50 -8.50 0.44
CA LEU A 280 -9.98 -7.56 -0.57
C LEU A 280 -9.87 -8.19 -1.96
N ILE A 281 -10.80 -7.83 -2.85
CA ILE A 281 -10.72 -8.09 -4.29
C ILE A 281 -10.54 -6.73 -4.97
N ILE A 282 -9.40 -6.52 -5.59
CA ILE A 282 -8.95 -5.22 -6.07
C ILE A 282 -8.77 -5.27 -7.59
N ASN A 283 -9.25 -4.25 -8.28
CA ASN A 283 -9.00 -4.03 -9.69
C ASN A 283 -7.58 -3.47 -9.89
N PRO A 284 -6.66 -4.19 -10.57
CA PRO A 284 -5.28 -3.76 -10.71
C PRO A 284 -5.09 -2.53 -11.62
N LEU A 285 -6.10 -2.19 -12.43
CA LEU A 285 -6.02 -1.06 -13.37
C LEU A 285 -6.23 0.30 -12.70
N ASN A 286 -6.98 0.34 -11.60
CA ASN A 286 -7.36 1.60 -10.97
C ASN A 286 -7.39 1.57 -9.42
N GLY A 287 -7.13 0.42 -8.79
CA GLY A 287 -7.12 0.27 -7.32
C GLY A 287 -8.51 0.20 -6.66
N GLN A 288 -9.58 0.16 -7.46
CA GLN A 288 -10.93 0.02 -6.95
C GLN A 288 -11.12 -1.30 -6.22
N VAL A 289 -11.61 -1.25 -4.98
CA VAL A 289 -12.06 -2.44 -4.25
C VAL A 289 -13.43 -2.86 -4.78
N GLU A 290 -13.47 -4.00 -5.44
CA GLU A 290 -14.72 -4.58 -6.00
C GLU A 290 -15.38 -5.55 -5.02
N GLY A 291 -14.60 -6.15 -4.11
CA GLY A 291 -15.10 -7.08 -3.11
C GLY A 291 -14.37 -6.97 -1.78
N VAL A 292 -15.10 -7.26 -0.71
CA VAL A 292 -14.56 -7.44 0.65
C VAL A 292 -14.91 -8.85 1.09
N ILE A 293 -13.90 -9.62 1.50
CA ILE A 293 -14.06 -11.00 1.94
C ILE A 293 -13.98 -11.03 3.46
N ASP A 294 -15.03 -11.51 4.09
CA ASP A 294 -15.11 -11.72 5.53
C ASP A 294 -14.58 -13.11 5.87
N PHE A 295 -13.37 -13.20 6.45
CA PHE A 295 -12.72 -14.41 6.91
C PHE A 295 -12.90 -14.67 8.41
N SER A 296 -13.77 -13.91 9.08
CA SER A 296 -14.05 -14.08 10.50
C SER A 296 -14.39 -15.53 10.84
N GLY A 297 -13.81 -16.04 11.92
CA GLY A 297 -13.97 -17.42 12.37
C GLY A 297 -12.88 -18.38 11.90
N LEU A 298 -11.95 -17.98 11.03
CA LEU A 298 -10.79 -18.84 10.70
C LEU A 298 -9.78 -18.88 11.83
N LYS A 299 -9.50 -17.76 12.47
CA LYS A 299 -8.54 -17.66 13.58
C LYS A 299 -8.96 -18.47 14.79
N GLU A 300 -10.25 -18.59 15.06
CA GLU A 300 -10.80 -19.40 16.15
C GLU A 300 -10.64 -20.91 15.93
N LYS A 301 -10.34 -21.33 14.69
CA LYS A 301 -10.14 -22.75 14.34
C LYS A 301 -8.69 -23.20 14.45
N VAL A 302 -7.75 -22.30 14.68
CA VAL A 302 -6.33 -22.61 14.86
C VAL A 302 -5.98 -22.73 16.34
N LYS A 303 -4.86 -23.38 16.63
CA LYS A 303 -4.38 -23.55 18.01
C LYS A 303 -4.03 -22.19 18.61
N ASP A 304 -4.61 -21.88 19.75
CA ASP A 304 -4.25 -20.69 20.53
C ASP A 304 -2.87 -20.87 21.20
N HIS A 305 -2.03 -19.84 21.09
CA HIS A 305 -0.70 -19.79 21.73
C HIS A 305 -0.14 -18.34 21.73
N PRO A 306 0.85 -18.02 22.58
CA PRO A 306 1.32 -16.66 22.81
C PRO A 306 1.88 -15.91 21.58
N LYS A 307 2.23 -16.62 20.51
CA LYS A 307 2.75 -16.04 19.26
C LYS A 307 1.71 -15.97 18.14
N LEU A 308 0.46 -16.42 18.39
CA LEU A 308 -0.60 -16.39 17.39
C LEU A 308 -0.87 -14.95 16.94
N ASP A 309 -0.74 -14.69 15.63
CA ASP A 309 -0.87 -13.34 15.08
C ASP A 309 -1.97 -13.30 13.99
N VAL A 310 -1.96 -12.32 13.13
CA VAL A 310 -3.01 -12.01 12.17
C VAL A 310 -3.08 -13.02 11.02
N LEU A 311 -4.24 -13.09 10.38
CA LEU A 311 -4.42 -13.71 9.06
C LEU A 311 -3.45 -13.07 8.08
N ASN A 312 -2.63 -13.88 7.42
CA ASN A 312 -1.73 -13.48 6.34
C ASN A 312 -1.28 -14.69 5.54
N GLY A 313 -1.38 -14.62 4.22
CA GLY A 313 -1.14 -15.72 3.29
C GLY A 313 -2.43 -16.09 2.57
N ILE A 314 -2.48 -15.79 1.27
CA ILE A 314 -3.56 -16.14 0.35
C ILE A 314 -2.93 -16.65 -0.94
N ALA A 315 -3.28 -17.88 -1.35
CA ALA A 315 -2.77 -18.47 -2.58
C ALA A 315 -3.89 -19.17 -3.35
N TYR A 316 -3.89 -19.05 -4.66
CA TYR A 316 -4.84 -19.75 -5.52
C TYR A 316 -4.22 -21.00 -6.16
N ASN A 317 -4.82 -22.14 -5.89
CA ASN A 317 -4.40 -23.39 -6.52
C ASN A 317 -5.16 -23.60 -7.83
N LYS A 318 -4.47 -23.46 -8.97
CA LYS A 318 -5.06 -23.57 -10.32
C LYS A 318 -5.61 -24.96 -10.62
N LYS A 319 -4.99 -26.03 -10.09
CA LYS A 319 -5.41 -27.41 -10.31
C LYS A 319 -6.68 -27.75 -9.55
N ARG A 320 -6.81 -27.22 -8.31
CA ARG A 320 -7.97 -27.44 -7.44
C ARG A 320 -9.07 -26.41 -7.65
N GLN A 321 -8.76 -25.27 -8.26
CA GLN A 321 -9.65 -24.12 -8.43
C GLN A 321 -10.20 -23.57 -7.11
N THR A 322 -9.37 -23.56 -6.08
CA THR A 322 -9.68 -23.12 -4.73
C THR A 322 -8.59 -22.21 -4.19
N PHE A 323 -8.94 -21.39 -3.18
CA PHE A 323 -7.99 -20.59 -2.44
C PHE A 323 -7.47 -21.32 -1.20
N PHE A 324 -6.25 -21.00 -0.81
CA PHE A 324 -5.62 -21.47 0.41
C PHE A 324 -5.28 -20.28 1.28
N ILE A 325 -5.69 -20.32 2.54
CA ILE A 325 -5.56 -19.22 3.51
C ILE A 325 -4.86 -19.72 4.76
N THR A 326 -3.93 -18.93 5.27
CA THR A 326 -3.31 -19.16 6.57
C THR A 326 -3.09 -17.85 7.32
N GLY A 327 -2.30 -17.85 8.36
CA GLY A 327 -1.92 -16.67 9.14
C GLY A 327 -0.54 -16.82 9.77
N LYS A 328 -0.04 -15.73 10.31
CA LYS A 328 1.24 -15.67 11.01
C LYS A 328 1.17 -16.52 12.27
N ASN A 329 2.03 -17.54 12.33
CA ASN A 329 2.08 -18.53 13.39
C ASN A 329 0.78 -19.36 13.54
N TRP A 330 0.05 -19.56 12.46
CA TRP A 330 -1.08 -20.49 12.46
C TRP A 330 -0.60 -21.93 12.25
N ASN A 331 -1.25 -22.88 12.89
CA ASN A 331 -0.95 -24.30 12.72
C ASN A 331 -1.80 -25.00 11.65
N LYS A 332 -2.62 -24.21 10.92
CA LYS A 332 -3.50 -24.72 9.86
C LYS A 332 -3.39 -23.87 8.59
N LEU A 333 -3.50 -24.56 7.47
CA LEU A 333 -3.74 -24.03 6.14
C LEU A 333 -5.14 -24.47 5.71
N PHE A 334 -6.01 -23.50 5.40
CA PHE A 334 -7.38 -23.75 5.01
C PHE A 334 -7.54 -23.70 3.52
N GLU A 335 -8.04 -24.76 2.90
CA GLU A 335 -8.55 -24.72 1.52
C GLU A 335 -9.99 -24.25 1.56
N ILE A 336 -10.29 -23.20 0.81
CA ILE A 336 -11.60 -22.54 0.84
C ILE A 336 -12.13 -22.25 -0.55
N GLN A 337 -13.44 -22.10 -0.64
CA GLN A 337 -14.14 -21.46 -1.74
C GLN A 337 -14.67 -20.10 -1.27
N ILE A 338 -14.35 -19.02 -1.99
CA ILE A 338 -14.92 -17.69 -1.76
C ILE A 338 -16.31 -17.65 -2.39
N VAL A 339 -17.32 -17.22 -1.61
CA VAL A 339 -18.72 -17.16 -2.04
C VAL A 339 -19.30 -15.76 -1.75
N GLU A 340 -20.12 -15.25 -2.65
CA GLU A 340 -20.81 -13.98 -2.44
C GLU A 340 -21.81 -14.12 -1.29
N LYS A 341 -21.83 -13.16 -0.39
CA LYS A 341 -22.76 -13.14 0.76
C LYS A 341 -24.04 -12.45 0.29
N ASN A 342 -25.13 -13.20 0.23
CA ASN A 342 -26.46 -12.69 -0.11
C ASN A 342 -27.01 -11.72 0.95
#